data_ae6158ea79e72bfc1314b1e98822dffe
#
_entry.id   ae6158ea79e72bfc1314b1e98822dffe
#
_cell.length_a   1.000
_cell.length_b   1.000
_cell.length_c   1.000
_cell.angle_alpha   90.00
_cell.angle_beta   90.00
_cell.angle_gamma   90.00
#
_symmetry.space_group_name_H-M   'P 1'
#
loop_
_entity.id
_entity.type
_entity.pdbx_description
1 polymer ?
#
loop_
_entity_poly.entity_id
_entity_poly.type
_entity_poly.pdbx_seq_one_letter_code
_entity_poly.pdbx_strand_id
1 'polypeptide(L)'
;MPQLVESCGIFFFCFILYCLCFSLPLQKIKIVIMRVLIVNTSERAGGAAVAANRLMDALNNNGVKAKMLVRDKVSDDITVVGVQRSLRSQWNFLWERWCIFWHLHFSRKNLFGIDIANIGFDITSLPEFKEADVIHLHWINQGMLSLKNIRKIINSGKPVVWTMHDMWPASSICHLTLGCHHYTNGC
;
A
#
# COMPACT_ATOMS: atom_id res chain seq x y z
N MET A 1 -9.91 -71.62 21.62
CA MET A 1 -10.64 -70.66 20.81
C MET A 1 -10.98 -69.44 21.64
N PRO A 2 -10.12 -68.48 21.71
CA PRO A 2 -10.52 -67.06 21.85
C PRO A 2 -9.53 -66.18 21.15
N GLN A 3 -9.64 -66.01 19.83
CA GLN A 3 -8.83 -65.02 19.05
C GLN A 3 -9.62 -64.40 17.88
N LEU A 4 -10.93 -64.53 17.83
CA LEU A 4 -11.75 -64.03 16.69
C LEU A 4 -12.65 -62.83 17.04
N VAL A 5 -12.60 -62.31 18.29
CA VAL A 5 -13.49 -61.22 18.70
C VAL A 5 -12.80 -59.83 18.70
N GLU A 6 -11.46 -59.76 18.71
CA GLU A 6 -10.75 -58.47 18.73
C GLU A 6 -10.61 -57.79 17.36
N SER A 7 -10.68 -58.55 16.26
CA SER A 7 -10.55 -57.94 14.91
C SER A 7 -11.82 -57.24 14.44
N CYS A 8 -12.98 -57.48 15.02
CA CYS A 8 -14.25 -56.88 14.58
C CYS A 8 -14.46 -55.48 15.15
N GLY A 9 -13.88 -55.17 16.32
CA GLY A 9 -14.00 -53.86 16.98
C GLY A 9 -13.21 -52.75 16.27
N ILE A 10 -12.03 -53.07 15.74
CA ILE A 10 -11.14 -52.11 15.09
C ILE A 10 -11.72 -51.71 13.72
N PHE A 11 -12.32 -52.67 12.99
CA PHE A 11 -12.97 -52.36 11.69
C PHE A 11 -14.23 -51.52 11.86
N PHE A 12 -14.99 -51.71 12.92
CA PHE A 12 -16.20 -50.88 13.17
C PHE A 12 -15.85 -49.46 13.63
N PHE A 13 -14.78 -49.30 14.39
CA PHE A 13 -14.28 -47.96 14.78
C PHE A 13 -13.70 -47.19 13.60
N CYS A 14 -12.98 -47.85 12.69
CA CYS A 14 -12.47 -47.26 11.48
C CYS A 14 -13.59 -46.83 10.51
N PHE A 15 -14.66 -47.61 10.41
CA PHE A 15 -15.81 -47.29 9.55
C PHE A 15 -16.64 -46.14 10.12
N ILE A 16 -16.80 -46.05 11.45
CA ILE A 16 -17.48 -44.92 12.10
C ILE A 16 -16.66 -43.62 11.93
N LEU A 17 -15.33 -43.67 12.13
CA LEU A 17 -14.44 -42.53 11.88
C LEU A 17 -14.46 -42.09 10.41
N TYR A 18 -14.50 -43.04 9.47
CA TYR A 18 -14.60 -42.73 8.05
C TYR A 18 -15.95 -42.09 7.69
N CYS A 19 -17.05 -42.60 8.24
CA CYS A 19 -18.38 -42.00 8.04
C CYS A 19 -18.52 -40.64 8.74
N LEU A 20 -17.89 -40.42 9.89
CA LEU A 20 -17.89 -39.14 10.59
C LEU A 20 -17.05 -38.09 9.83
N CYS A 21 -15.94 -38.50 9.24
CA CYS A 21 -15.16 -37.60 8.38
C CYS A 21 -15.89 -37.19 7.06
N PHE A 22 -16.75 -38.09 6.54
CA PHE A 22 -17.55 -37.81 5.35
C PHE A 22 -18.84 -37.02 5.62
N SER A 23 -19.29 -37.01 6.88
CA SER A 23 -20.52 -36.30 7.31
C SER A 23 -20.24 -34.90 7.86
N LEU A 24 -18.98 -34.50 8.01
CA LEU A 24 -18.65 -33.09 8.27
C LEU A 24 -19.02 -32.28 7.01
N PRO A 25 -19.94 -31.33 7.12
CA PRO A 25 -20.20 -30.45 5.98
C PRO A 25 -18.86 -29.86 5.58
N LEU A 26 -18.47 -30.05 4.32
CA LEU A 26 -17.36 -29.32 3.70
C LEU A 26 -17.68 -27.84 3.90
N GLN A 27 -17.24 -27.31 5.01
CA GLN A 27 -17.32 -25.87 5.24
C GLN A 27 -16.56 -25.28 4.08
N LYS A 28 -17.29 -24.66 3.14
CA LYS A 28 -16.69 -23.96 2.01
C LYS A 28 -15.66 -23.01 2.59
N ILE A 29 -14.38 -23.41 2.56
CA ILE A 29 -13.27 -22.54 2.92
C ILE A 29 -13.37 -21.41 1.91
N LYS A 30 -13.96 -20.31 2.34
CA LYS A 30 -14.01 -19.10 1.55
C LYS A 30 -12.59 -18.57 1.54
N ILE A 31 -11.84 -18.89 0.48
CA ILE A 31 -10.52 -18.32 0.27
C ILE A 31 -10.75 -16.83 0.09
N VAL A 32 -10.54 -16.06 1.14
CA VAL A 32 -10.56 -14.61 1.09
C VAL A 32 -9.21 -14.18 0.52
N ILE A 33 -9.21 -13.86 -0.76
CA ILE A 33 -8.00 -13.32 -1.41
C ILE A 33 -7.84 -11.88 -0.92
N MET A 34 -6.80 -11.63 -0.16
CA MET A 34 -6.43 -10.29 0.31
C MET A 34 -6.09 -9.38 -0.89
N ARG A 35 -6.60 -8.16 -0.87
CA ARG A 35 -6.34 -7.13 -1.88
C ARG A 35 -5.53 -6.00 -1.26
N VAL A 36 -4.36 -5.72 -1.83
CA VAL A 36 -3.45 -4.67 -1.38
C VAL A 36 -3.37 -3.58 -2.43
N LEU A 37 -3.60 -2.33 -2.02
CA LEU A 37 -3.34 -1.16 -2.86
C LEU A 37 -2.04 -0.50 -2.41
N ILE A 38 -1.02 -0.61 -3.24
CA ILE A 38 0.26 0.08 -3.07
C ILE A 38 0.13 1.47 -3.69
N VAL A 39 0.49 2.51 -2.95
CA VAL A 39 0.41 3.91 -3.42
C VAL A 39 1.81 4.49 -3.50
N ASN A 40 2.21 4.93 -4.68
CA ASN A 40 3.51 5.55 -4.94
C ASN A 40 3.36 6.70 -5.95
N THR A 41 4.25 7.67 -5.95
CA THR A 41 4.17 8.81 -6.88
C THR A 41 4.51 8.40 -8.31
N SER A 42 5.59 7.65 -8.51
CA SER A 42 6.05 7.22 -9.83
C SER A 42 5.98 5.71 -9.96
N GLU A 43 5.68 5.22 -11.18
CA GLU A 43 5.72 3.79 -11.46
C GLU A 43 7.15 3.24 -11.52
N ARG A 44 8.09 3.97 -12.14
CA ARG A 44 9.45 3.44 -12.42
C ARG A 44 10.59 4.32 -11.96
N ALA A 45 10.35 5.60 -11.68
CA ALA A 45 11.41 6.52 -11.33
C ALA A 45 11.75 6.46 -9.83
N GLY A 46 13.04 6.23 -9.54
CA GLY A 46 13.59 6.24 -8.19
C GLY A 46 13.51 4.91 -7.45
N GLY A 47 14.26 4.83 -6.34
CA GLY A 47 14.36 3.60 -5.53
C GLY A 47 13.05 3.16 -4.91
N ALA A 48 12.19 4.11 -4.51
CA ALA A 48 10.86 3.82 -3.97
C ALA A 48 9.96 3.09 -4.98
N ALA A 49 9.99 3.53 -6.25
CA ALA A 49 9.23 2.88 -7.31
C ALA A 49 9.72 1.44 -7.57
N VAL A 50 11.04 1.22 -7.59
CA VAL A 50 11.61 -0.13 -7.73
C VAL A 50 11.20 -1.04 -6.58
N ALA A 51 11.24 -0.54 -5.34
CA ALA A 51 10.83 -1.30 -4.16
C ALA A 51 9.32 -1.63 -4.19
N ALA A 52 8.47 -0.65 -4.57
CA ALA A 52 7.02 -0.84 -4.69
C ALA A 52 6.65 -1.88 -5.75
N ASN A 53 7.29 -1.85 -6.94
CA ASN A 53 7.09 -2.85 -7.98
C ASN A 53 7.50 -4.25 -7.52
N ARG A 54 8.69 -4.40 -6.93
CA ARG A 54 9.15 -5.69 -6.41
C ARG A 54 8.22 -6.26 -5.37
N LEU A 55 7.68 -5.41 -4.49
CA LEU A 55 6.69 -5.83 -3.50
C LEU A 55 5.38 -6.26 -4.17
N MET A 56 4.89 -5.50 -5.14
CA MET A 56 3.68 -5.84 -5.90
C MET A 56 3.82 -7.21 -6.57
N ASP A 57 4.95 -7.45 -7.25
CA ASP A 57 5.24 -8.72 -7.91
C ASP A 57 5.32 -9.87 -6.90
N ALA A 58 6.02 -9.65 -5.77
CA ALA A 58 6.12 -10.65 -4.72
C ALA A 58 4.75 -11.01 -4.13
N LEU A 59 3.90 -10.02 -3.86
CA LEU A 59 2.54 -10.24 -3.35
C LEU A 59 1.69 -11.03 -4.35
N ASN A 60 1.70 -10.63 -5.63
CA ASN A 60 0.94 -11.29 -6.68
C ASN A 60 1.40 -12.74 -6.90
N ASN A 61 2.71 -13.00 -6.85
CA ASN A 61 3.28 -14.34 -6.97
C ASN A 61 2.97 -15.25 -5.76
N ASN A 62 2.58 -14.67 -4.62
CA ASN A 62 2.21 -15.40 -3.41
C ASN A 62 0.69 -15.41 -3.13
N GLY A 63 -0.15 -15.18 -4.14
CA GLY A 63 -1.60 -15.33 -4.05
C GLY A 63 -2.34 -14.14 -3.42
N VAL A 64 -1.67 -13.02 -3.18
CA VAL A 64 -2.27 -11.75 -2.77
C VAL A 64 -2.53 -10.91 -4.01
N LYS A 65 -3.72 -10.32 -4.15
CA LYS A 65 -4.01 -9.41 -5.27
C LYS A 65 -3.51 -8.02 -4.95
N ALA A 66 -2.32 -7.68 -5.44
CA ALA A 66 -1.74 -6.35 -5.30
C ALA A 66 -1.92 -5.54 -6.60
N LYS A 67 -2.34 -4.27 -6.44
CA LYS A 67 -2.32 -3.24 -7.48
C LYS A 67 -1.51 -2.06 -7.00
N MET A 68 -0.89 -1.34 -7.91
CA MET A 68 -0.16 -0.12 -7.59
C MET A 68 -0.87 1.10 -8.20
N LEU A 69 -1.18 2.09 -7.36
CA LEU A 69 -1.72 3.38 -7.77
C LEU A 69 -0.61 4.42 -7.83
N VAL A 70 -0.42 5.02 -8.98
CA VAL A 70 0.65 5.99 -9.22
C VAL A 70 0.12 7.29 -9.87
N ARG A 71 0.82 8.39 -9.65
CA ARG A 71 0.60 9.62 -10.41
C ARG A 71 1.19 9.50 -11.81
N ASP A 72 2.43 9.05 -11.90
CA ASP A 72 3.20 9.00 -13.14
C ASP A 72 3.28 7.55 -13.65
N LYS A 73 2.19 7.11 -14.30
CA LYS A 73 2.13 5.81 -14.97
C LYS A 73 2.86 5.88 -16.31
N VAL A 74 3.69 4.89 -16.60
CA VAL A 74 4.51 4.80 -17.82
C VAL A 74 4.17 3.57 -18.65
N SER A 75 3.83 2.43 -18.01
CA SER A 75 3.54 1.17 -18.71
C SER A 75 2.04 0.97 -18.97
N ASP A 76 1.74 -0.03 -19.80
CA ASP A 76 0.37 -0.50 -20.04
C ASP A 76 -0.03 -1.64 -19.09
N ASP A 77 0.77 -1.88 -18.03
CA ASP A 77 0.47 -2.92 -17.05
C ASP A 77 -0.89 -2.68 -16.38
N ILE A 78 -1.73 -3.70 -16.38
CA ILE A 78 -3.08 -3.69 -15.82
C ILE A 78 -3.08 -3.67 -14.29
N THR A 79 -1.99 -4.11 -13.66
CA THR A 79 -1.81 -4.08 -12.20
C THR A 79 -1.42 -2.69 -11.70
N VAL A 80 -0.98 -1.81 -12.59
CA VAL A 80 -0.64 -0.42 -12.30
C VAL A 80 -1.77 0.48 -12.76
N VAL A 81 -2.31 1.27 -11.85
CA VAL A 81 -3.37 2.25 -12.09
C VAL A 81 -2.79 3.65 -12.00
N GLY A 82 -2.96 4.45 -13.04
CA GLY A 82 -2.60 5.87 -13.02
C GLY A 82 -3.73 6.71 -12.45
N VAL A 83 -3.44 7.59 -11.50
CA VAL A 83 -4.35 8.71 -11.22
C VAL A 83 -4.44 9.52 -12.50
N GLN A 84 -5.66 9.79 -12.98
CA GLN A 84 -5.89 10.40 -14.29
C GLN A 84 -4.87 11.50 -14.61
N ARG A 85 -4.11 11.31 -15.70
CA ARG A 85 -3.24 12.35 -16.30
C ARG A 85 -4.13 13.49 -16.77
N SER A 86 -4.42 14.41 -15.87
CA SER A 86 -5.06 15.66 -16.20
C SER A 86 -4.04 16.77 -16.04
N LEU A 87 -4.28 17.90 -16.68
CA LEU A 87 -3.58 19.17 -16.41
C LEU A 87 -3.47 19.44 -14.90
N ARG A 88 -4.39 18.88 -14.11
CA ARG A 88 -4.42 18.93 -12.64
C ARG A 88 -3.22 18.24 -11.99
N SER A 89 -2.71 17.15 -12.55
CA SER A 89 -1.53 16.46 -12.00
C SER A 89 -0.28 17.32 -12.10
N GLN A 90 -0.07 17.93 -13.28
CA GLN A 90 1.04 18.85 -13.50
C GLN A 90 0.88 20.11 -12.65
N TRP A 91 -0.36 20.60 -12.54
CA TRP A 91 -0.68 21.76 -11.73
C TRP A 91 -0.40 21.54 -10.25
N ASN A 92 -0.76 20.38 -9.68
CA ASN A 92 -0.47 20.06 -8.30
C ASN A 92 1.03 20.09 -8.00
N PHE A 93 1.83 19.48 -8.88
CA PHE A 93 3.29 19.49 -8.74
C PHE A 93 3.87 20.90 -8.83
N LEU A 94 3.48 21.67 -9.86
CA LEU A 94 3.97 23.04 -10.08
C LEU A 94 3.55 23.96 -8.94
N TRP A 95 2.32 23.85 -8.48
CA TRP A 95 1.80 24.64 -7.37
C TRP A 95 2.56 24.40 -6.08
N GLU A 96 2.81 23.14 -5.73
CA GLU A 96 3.59 22.81 -4.54
C GLU A 96 5.02 23.38 -4.64
N ARG A 97 5.70 23.18 -5.79
CA ARG A 97 7.03 23.75 -6.02
C ARG A 97 7.03 25.26 -5.98
N TRP A 98 6.01 25.91 -6.51
CA TRP A 98 5.84 27.34 -6.43
C TRP A 98 5.69 27.83 -4.99
N CYS A 99 4.83 27.20 -4.20
CA CYS A 99 4.67 27.54 -2.78
C CYS A 99 5.99 27.41 -2.01
N ILE A 100 6.74 26.33 -2.23
CA ILE A 100 8.04 26.12 -1.59
C ILE A 100 9.04 27.20 -2.05
N PHE A 101 9.11 27.50 -3.34
CA PHE A 101 10.00 28.51 -3.92
C PHE A 101 9.74 29.90 -3.32
N TRP A 102 8.46 30.25 -3.17
CA TRP A 102 8.06 31.51 -2.52
C TRP A 102 8.55 31.57 -1.07
N HIS A 103 8.34 30.53 -0.29
CA HIS A 103 8.79 30.48 1.11
C HIS A 103 10.31 30.40 1.26
N LEU A 104 11.02 29.92 0.27
CA LEU A 104 12.48 29.95 0.21
C LEU A 104 13.03 31.31 -0.29
N HIS A 105 12.23 32.37 -0.30
CA HIS A 105 12.59 33.68 -0.82
C HIS A 105 13.20 33.62 -2.23
N PHE A 106 12.54 32.88 -3.13
CA PHE A 106 12.94 32.64 -4.51
C PHE A 106 14.29 31.91 -4.67
N SER A 107 14.76 31.25 -3.63
CA SER A 107 15.96 30.42 -3.69
C SER A 107 15.64 29.04 -4.26
N ARG A 108 16.49 28.54 -5.16
CA ARG A 108 16.42 27.17 -5.67
C ARG A 108 17.09 26.14 -4.74
N LYS A 109 17.83 26.63 -3.73
CA LYS A 109 18.50 25.76 -2.75
C LYS A 109 17.42 25.02 -1.95
N ASN A 110 17.53 23.71 -1.86
CA ASN A 110 16.59 22.82 -1.17
C ASN A 110 15.18 22.74 -1.78
N LEU A 111 14.91 23.28 -2.98
CA LEU A 111 13.59 23.24 -3.61
C LEU A 111 13.02 21.82 -3.76
N PHE A 112 13.87 20.82 -3.91
CA PHE A 112 13.52 19.39 -3.98
C PHE A 112 13.95 18.60 -2.72
N GLY A 113 14.54 19.26 -1.75
CA GLY A 113 14.93 18.66 -0.45
C GLY A 113 13.79 18.65 0.57
N ILE A 114 12.69 19.35 0.27
CA ILE A 114 11.53 19.49 1.14
C ILE A 114 10.23 19.32 0.36
N ASP A 115 9.19 18.83 1.05
CA ASP A 115 7.82 18.74 0.56
C ASP A 115 6.84 19.18 1.65
N ILE A 116 5.88 20.03 1.31
CA ILE A 116 4.89 20.56 2.24
C ILE A 116 3.54 19.85 2.13
N ALA A 117 3.35 19.01 1.12
CA ALA A 117 2.16 18.21 0.85
C ALA A 117 0.84 18.99 1.00
N ASN A 118 0.82 20.25 0.52
CA ASN A 118 -0.33 21.15 0.62
C ASN A 118 -1.42 20.82 -0.40
N ILE A 119 -1.07 20.11 -1.48
CA ILE A 119 -1.97 19.72 -2.57
C ILE A 119 -1.73 18.26 -2.96
N GLY A 120 -2.78 17.58 -3.45
CA GLY A 120 -2.71 16.18 -3.87
C GLY A 120 -4.06 15.66 -4.33
N PHE A 121 -4.11 14.35 -4.65
CA PHE A 121 -5.31 13.67 -5.11
C PHE A 121 -6.05 13.00 -3.95
N ASP A 122 -7.37 13.08 -3.95
CA ASP A 122 -8.21 12.28 -3.07
C ASP A 122 -8.45 10.91 -3.70
N ILE A 123 -7.67 9.92 -3.26
CA ILE A 123 -7.76 8.55 -3.77
C ILE A 123 -8.86 7.74 -3.10
N THR A 124 -9.47 8.23 -2.01
CA THR A 124 -10.47 7.48 -1.22
C THR A 124 -11.77 7.22 -1.97
N SER A 125 -12.03 8.00 -3.03
CA SER A 125 -13.20 7.83 -3.92
C SER A 125 -12.99 6.77 -5.01
N LEU A 126 -11.74 6.38 -5.30
CA LEU A 126 -11.40 5.47 -6.38
C LEU A 126 -11.88 4.04 -6.09
N PRO A 127 -12.29 3.28 -7.13
CA PRO A 127 -12.69 1.89 -6.98
C PRO A 127 -11.57 1.03 -6.37
N GLU A 128 -10.32 1.21 -6.79
CA GLU A 128 -9.17 0.47 -6.30
C GLU A 128 -8.97 0.68 -4.79
N PHE A 129 -9.18 1.90 -4.29
CA PHE A 129 -9.11 2.18 -2.86
C PHE A 129 -10.27 1.48 -2.11
N LYS A 130 -11.49 1.57 -2.63
CA LYS A 130 -12.67 0.97 -2.00
C LYS A 130 -12.57 -0.54 -1.91
N GLU A 131 -12.05 -1.17 -2.96
CA GLU A 131 -11.89 -2.62 -3.06
C GLU A 131 -10.71 -3.16 -2.25
N ALA A 132 -9.70 -2.37 -1.93
CA ALA A 132 -8.53 -2.80 -1.19
C ALA A 132 -8.88 -3.16 0.25
N ASP A 133 -8.27 -4.21 0.77
CA ASP A 133 -8.34 -4.63 2.16
C ASP A 133 -7.24 -3.96 3.00
N VAL A 134 -6.10 -3.65 2.37
CA VAL A 134 -4.94 -2.96 2.98
C VAL A 134 -4.43 -1.87 2.03
N ILE A 135 -4.08 -0.72 2.59
CA ILE A 135 -3.43 0.38 1.87
C ILE A 135 -1.96 0.42 2.26
N HIS A 136 -1.06 0.33 1.28
CA HIS A 136 0.37 0.37 1.51
C HIS A 136 0.98 1.62 0.85
N LEU A 137 1.35 2.59 1.68
CA LEU A 137 1.97 3.84 1.24
C LEU A 137 3.48 3.66 1.09
N HIS A 138 4.03 4.13 -0.01
CA HIS A 138 5.46 4.23 -0.27
C HIS A 138 5.88 5.71 -0.31
N TRP A 139 6.39 6.20 -1.43
CA TRP A 139 6.75 7.60 -1.60
C TRP A 139 5.59 8.36 -2.27
N ILE A 140 4.94 9.24 -1.53
CA ILE A 140 3.64 9.84 -1.88
C ILE A 140 3.68 11.37 -2.02
N ASN A 141 4.88 11.91 -2.15
CA ASN A 141 5.18 13.33 -2.20
C ASN A 141 5.00 13.95 -3.61
N GLN A 142 5.40 15.19 -3.77
CA GLN A 142 5.36 15.94 -5.03
C GLN A 142 3.96 16.06 -5.66
N GLY A 143 2.95 16.40 -4.86
CA GLY A 143 1.59 16.59 -5.34
C GLY A 143 0.80 15.31 -5.58
N MET A 144 1.30 14.13 -5.16
CA MET A 144 0.52 12.88 -5.18
C MET A 144 -0.54 12.89 -4.09
N LEU A 145 -0.16 13.00 -2.81
CA LEU A 145 -1.08 13.11 -1.69
C LEU A 145 -0.80 14.37 -0.87
N SER A 146 -1.86 15.07 -0.46
CA SER A 146 -1.76 16.13 0.53
C SER A 146 -1.89 15.57 1.95
N LEU A 147 -1.46 16.33 2.97
CA LEU A 147 -1.68 15.99 4.38
C LEU A 147 -3.15 15.71 4.67
N LYS A 148 -4.07 16.46 4.05
CA LYS A 148 -5.52 16.24 4.16
C LYS A 148 -5.94 14.88 3.58
N ASN A 149 -5.36 14.48 2.44
CA ASN A 149 -5.64 13.19 1.83
C ASN A 149 -5.08 12.03 2.68
N ILE A 150 -3.86 12.18 3.21
CA ILE A 150 -3.25 11.20 4.12
C ILE A 150 -4.14 11.00 5.36
N ARG A 151 -4.62 12.09 5.98
CA ARG A 151 -5.55 12.02 7.11
C ARG A 151 -6.84 11.27 6.74
N LYS A 152 -7.40 11.50 5.55
CA LYS A 152 -8.58 10.76 5.07
C LYS A 152 -8.31 9.27 4.92
N ILE A 153 -7.14 8.90 4.38
CA ILE A 153 -6.73 7.51 4.22
C ILE A 153 -6.63 6.82 5.59
N ILE A 154 -5.94 7.44 6.55
CA ILE A 154 -5.78 6.91 7.92
C ILE A 154 -7.14 6.75 8.61
N ASN A 155 -8.03 7.73 8.44
CA ASN A 155 -9.37 7.73 9.05
C ASN A 155 -10.39 6.88 8.28
N SER A 156 -10.00 6.21 7.20
CA SER A 156 -10.92 5.38 6.39
C SER A 156 -11.36 4.08 7.06
N GLY A 157 -10.73 3.69 8.16
CA GLY A 157 -10.94 2.41 8.84
C GLY A 157 -10.22 1.23 8.19
N LYS A 158 -9.50 1.45 7.08
CA LYS A 158 -8.67 0.40 6.45
C LYS A 158 -7.29 0.33 7.12
N PRO A 159 -6.70 -0.86 7.28
CA PRO A 159 -5.31 -1.00 7.68
C PRO A 159 -4.39 -0.25 6.73
N VAL A 160 -3.50 0.58 7.29
CA VAL A 160 -2.51 1.36 6.54
C VAL A 160 -1.11 0.94 6.96
N VAL A 161 -0.30 0.55 6.00
CA VAL A 161 1.14 0.29 6.15
C VAL A 161 1.88 1.40 5.42
N TRP A 162 2.99 1.89 5.99
CA TRP A 162 3.81 2.92 5.35
C TRP A 162 5.27 2.52 5.34
N THR A 163 5.80 2.23 4.16
CA THR A 163 7.24 2.05 3.96
C THR A 163 7.90 3.40 3.75
N MET A 164 8.67 3.83 4.72
CA MET A 164 9.45 5.08 4.65
C MET A 164 10.69 4.88 3.78
N HIS A 165 10.82 5.67 2.73
CA HIS A 165 11.99 5.68 1.83
C HIS A 165 12.95 6.82 2.15
N ASP A 166 12.51 7.78 2.93
CA ASP A 166 13.26 8.94 3.41
C ASP A 166 12.72 9.39 4.78
N MET A 167 13.23 10.51 5.29
CA MET A 167 12.85 11.02 6.61
C MET A 167 11.55 11.83 6.60
N TRP A 168 10.93 12.07 5.45
CA TRP A 168 9.76 12.95 5.36
C TRP A 168 8.60 12.54 6.29
N PRO A 169 8.21 11.25 6.40
CA PRO A 169 7.11 10.87 7.30
C PRO A 169 7.42 11.06 8.80
N ALA A 170 8.70 11.14 9.16
CA ALA A 170 9.16 11.33 10.55
C ALA A 170 9.60 12.77 10.84
N SER A 171 9.72 13.62 9.81
CA SER A 171 10.02 15.04 9.90
C SER A 171 8.78 15.87 9.56
N SER A 172 8.86 17.20 9.68
CA SER A 172 7.74 18.06 9.24
C SER A 172 7.67 18.21 7.72
N ILE A 173 8.82 18.39 7.05
CA ILE A 173 8.86 18.71 5.61
C ILE A 173 10.13 18.18 4.90
N CYS A 174 11.12 17.69 5.65
CA CYS A 174 12.44 17.38 5.11
C CYS A 174 12.55 15.91 4.65
N HIS A 175 13.11 15.68 3.46
CA HIS A 175 13.46 14.34 2.99
C HIS A 175 14.73 13.79 3.64
N LEU A 176 15.68 14.68 4.01
CA LEU A 176 16.93 14.34 4.66
C LEU A 176 17.17 15.30 5.84
N THR A 177 17.77 14.82 6.90
CA THR A 177 18.06 15.63 8.09
C THR A 177 19.19 16.63 7.86
N LEU A 178 20.16 16.31 7.01
CA LEU A 178 21.34 17.14 6.71
C LEU A 178 22.04 17.68 7.96
N GLY A 179 22.09 16.87 9.04
CA GLY A 179 22.66 17.25 10.34
C GLY A 179 21.70 18.00 11.28
N CYS A 180 20.46 18.24 10.87
CA CYS A 180 19.43 18.78 11.75
C CYS A 180 18.89 17.70 12.70
N HIS A 181 18.74 18.01 13.98
CA HIS A 181 18.21 17.12 15.02
C HIS A 181 16.83 17.55 15.54
N HIS A 182 16.19 18.57 14.96
CA HIS A 182 14.90 19.07 15.43
C HIS A 182 13.79 18.02 15.38
N TYR A 183 13.90 17.02 14.49
CA TYR A 183 12.92 15.93 14.37
C TYR A 183 12.81 15.08 15.64
N THR A 184 13.82 15.07 16.52
CA THR A 184 13.80 14.32 17.79
C THR A 184 12.93 14.96 18.85
N ASN A 185 12.75 16.29 18.80
CA ASN A 185 12.02 17.09 19.79
C ASN A 185 10.80 17.80 19.17
N GLY A 186 10.42 17.44 17.97
CA GLY A 186 9.38 18.10 17.17
C GLY A 186 9.95 19.22 16.29
N CYS A 187 9.68 19.13 15.00
CA CYS A 187 10.04 20.19 14.05
C CYS A 187 9.04 21.34 14.12
#